data_9c28113daa6f40074672e8f1be192b91
#
_entry.id   9c28113daa6f40074672e8f1be192b91
#
_cell.length_a   1.000
_cell.length_b   1.000
_cell.length_c   1.000
_cell.angle_alpha   90.00
_cell.angle_beta   90.00
_cell.angle_gamma   90.00
#
_symmetry.space_group_name_H-M   'P 1'
#
loop_
_entity.id
_entity.type
_entity.pdbx_description
1 polymer ?
#
loop_
_entity_poly.entity_id
_entity_poly.type
_entity_poly.pdbx_seq_one_letter_code
_entity_poly.pdbx_strand_id
1 'polypeptide(L)'
;FVVDGQEGIRMPLGMHGFRLEVEAHLITAATTTVKNLTQCIEAAGVMVEQFVLNPLAASEAALTDTERDLGVVACDVGGGTTDVAIFIEGNVWHTAVLPVGGNHITADVAHGMRVPVAAAEEVKIEHGHACTQEVDGSEVFRVCPFGHENAIEVSRAELATIIEARAEEIFDLLLQEIKRSGYDGLLPAGVVLTGGTAQLAGFRQLATGSLGLPVRVSEPRDMRGLVDQVQGPAFSTVVGLLHWAVRETMLATGTPLNGRNGGNGLHGSNGSSRPGMWAVIGDVFKRLAP
;
A
#
# COMPACT_ATOMS: atom_id res chain seq x y z
N PHE A 1 13.14 -8.16 -19.35
CA PHE A 1 13.47 -8.82 -20.62
C PHE A 1 14.97 -8.69 -20.91
N VAL A 2 15.55 -9.75 -21.52
CA VAL A 2 16.91 -9.73 -22.04
C VAL A 2 16.83 -10.03 -23.55
N VAL A 3 17.42 -9.18 -24.38
CA VAL A 3 17.46 -9.37 -25.85
C VAL A 3 18.93 -9.50 -26.27
N ASP A 4 19.28 -10.65 -26.87
CA ASP A 4 20.65 -10.99 -27.29
C ASP A 4 21.73 -10.76 -26.21
N GLY A 5 21.36 -11.01 -24.93
CA GLY A 5 22.25 -10.82 -23.77
C GLY A 5 22.29 -9.39 -23.23
N GLN A 6 21.53 -8.45 -23.78
CA GLN A 6 21.37 -7.09 -23.26
C GLN A 6 20.24 -7.08 -22.22
N GLU A 7 20.58 -6.84 -20.98
CA GLU A 7 19.66 -6.73 -19.82
C GLU A 7 18.99 -5.35 -19.72
N GLY A 8 18.02 -5.23 -18.83
CA GLY A 8 17.36 -3.94 -18.51
C GLY A 8 16.37 -3.45 -19.56
N ILE A 9 15.97 -4.28 -20.50
CA ILE A 9 15.01 -3.92 -21.54
C ILE A 9 13.60 -4.02 -20.96
N ARG A 10 12.91 -2.87 -20.83
CA ARG A 10 11.55 -2.80 -20.29
C ARG A 10 10.48 -3.17 -21.32
N MET A 11 10.69 -2.80 -22.59
CA MET A 11 9.74 -3.08 -23.66
C MET A 11 10.48 -3.55 -24.92
N PRO A 12 10.53 -4.86 -25.17
CA PRO A 12 11.22 -5.42 -26.33
C PRO A 12 10.41 -5.29 -27.63
N LEU A 13 9.15 -4.85 -27.57
CA LEU A 13 8.27 -4.75 -28.72
C LEU A 13 8.86 -3.81 -29.79
N GLY A 14 9.04 -4.33 -31.03
CA GLY A 14 9.64 -3.60 -32.13
C GLY A 14 11.18 -3.62 -32.17
N MET A 15 11.85 -4.26 -31.21
CA MET A 15 13.29 -4.51 -31.25
C MET A 15 13.61 -5.69 -32.17
N HIS A 16 14.74 -5.61 -32.88
CA HIS A 16 15.29 -6.73 -33.61
C HIS A 16 16.24 -7.51 -32.69
N GLY A 17 16.15 -8.84 -32.70
CA GLY A 17 17.00 -9.71 -31.91
C GLY A 17 16.79 -11.18 -32.31
N PHE A 18 17.77 -12.02 -32.00
CA PHE A 18 17.73 -13.46 -32.25
C PHE A 18 17.28 -14.26 -31.03
N ARG A 19 17.49 -13.71 -29.81
CA ARG A 19 17.17 -14.36 -28.55
C ARG A 19 16.46 -13.40 -27.61
N LEU A 20 15.24 -13.77 -27.19
CA LEU A 20 14.48 -13.06 -26.13
C LEU A 20 14.39 -13.96 -24.91
N GLU A 21 14.90 -13.47 -23.78
CA GLU A 21 14.71 -14.10 -22.46
C GLU A 21 13.70 -13.29 -21.68
N VAL A 22 12.79 -14.00 -21.03
CA VAL A 22 11.70 -13.40 -20.24
C VAL A 22 11.70 -14.05 -18.86
N GLU A 23 11.84 -13.23 -17.84
CA GLU A 23 11.58 -13.61 -16.46
C GLU A 23 10.18 -13.15 -16.06
N ALA A 24 9.36 -14.04 -15.54
CA ALA A 24 7.97 -13.77 -15.20
C ALA A 24 7.70 -14.11 -13.73
N HIS A 25 7.19 -13.14 -12.97
CA HIS A 25 6.68 -13.36 -11.62
C HIS A 25 5.24 -13.87 -11.69
N LEU A 26 5.01 -15.13 -11.28
CA LEU A 26 3.71 -15.79 -11.33
C LEU A 26 3.06 -15.76 -9.95
N ILE A 27 1.86 -15.20 -9.87
CA ILE A 27 1.08 -15.10 -8.66
C ILE A 27 -0.18 -15.95 -8.81
N THR A 28 -0.44 -16.81 -7.83
CA THR A 28 -1.60 -17.70 -7.83
C THR A 28 -2.48 -17.44 -6.62
N ALA A 29 -3.79 -17.61 -6.81
CA ALA A 29 -4.78 -17.51 -5.74
C ALA A 29 -5.73 -18.71 -5.77
N ALA A 30 -6.33 -19.04 -4.63
CA ALA A 30 -7.34 -20.10 -4.57
C ALA A 30 -8.58 -19.70 -5.39
N THR A 31 -8.96 -20.54 -6.33
CA THR A 31 -10.11 -20.30 -7.23
C THR A 31 -11.42 -20.05 -6.45
N THR A 32 -11.61 -20.73 -5.31
CA THR A 32 -12.76 -20.53 -4.44
C THR A 32 -12.83 -19.13 -3.86
N THR A 33 -11.69 -18.58 -3.40
CA THR A 33 -11.60 -17.23 -2.86
C THR A 33 -11.94 -16.19 -3.93
N VAL A 34 -11.36 -16.35 -5.13
CA VAL A 34 -11.63 -15.45 -6.26
C VAL A 34 -13.13 -15.49 -6.64
N LYS A 35 -13.71 -16.68 -6.76
CA LYS A 35 -15.14 -16.83 -7.07
C LYS A 35 -16.05 -16.23 -6.00
N ASN A 36 -15.76 -16.44 -4.73
CA ASN A 36 -16.54 -15.86 -3.63
C ASN A 36 -16.50 -14.34 -3.66
N LEU A 37 -15.32 -13.75 -3.88
CA LEU A 37 -15.17 -12.29 -4.01
C LEU A 37 -15.96 -11.77 -5.22
N THR A 38 -15.86 -12.44 -6.38
CA THR A 38 -16.64 -12.10 -7.57
C THR A 38 -18.13 -12.08 -7.25
N GLN A 39 -18.65 -13.15 -6.64
CA GLN A 39 -20.08 -13.26 -6.30
C GLN A 39 -20.55 -12.14 -5.35
N CYS A 40 -19.73 -11.76 -4.37
CA CYS A 40 -20.07 -10.66 -3.47
C CYS A 40 -20.21 -9.33 -4.21
N ILE A 41 -19.30 -9.04 -5.15
CA ILE A 41 -19.30 -7.79 -5.93
C ILE A 41 -20.48 -7.79 -6.92
N GLU A 42 -20.68 -8.89 -7.64
CA GLU A 42 -21.76 -9.03 -8.61
C GLU A 42 -23.14 -9.00 -7.95
N ALA A 43 -23.28 -9.54 -6.73
CA ALA A 43 -24.52 -9.44 -5.95
C ALA A 43 -24.84 -7.99 -5.56
N ALA A 44 -23.87 -7.10 -5.51
CA ALA A 44 -24.06 -5.66 -5.34
C ALA A 44 -24.40 -4.92 -6.67
N GLY A 45 -24.55 -5.65 -7.77
CA GLY A 45 -24.90 -5.10 -9.10
C GLY A 45 -23.72 -4.53 -9.88
N VAL A 46 -22.47 -4.85 -9.50
CA VAL A 46 -21.25 -4.36 -10.15
C VAL A 46 -20.55 -5.52 -10.84
N MET A 47 -20.13 -5.35 -12.10
CA MET A 47 -19.34 -6.35 -12.81
C MET A 47 -17.86 -6.27 -12.44
N VAL A 48 -17.20 -7.41 -12.28
CA VAL A 48 -15.76 -7.51 -12.08
C VAL A 48 -15.07 -7.54 -13.43
N GLU A 49 -14.30 -6.53 -13.75
CA GLU A 49 -13.52 -6.45 -15.01
C GLU A 49 -12.16 -7.13 -14.85
N GLN A 50 -11.44 -6.87 -13.76
CA GLN A 50 -10.10 -7.39 -13.52
C GLN A 50 -9.81 -7.50 -12.01
N PHE A 51 -8.94 -8.45 -11.64
CA PHE A 51 -8.37 -8.56 -10.31
C PHE A 51 -6.97 -7.96 -10.30
N VAL A 52 -6.69 -7.14 -9.30
CA VAL A 52 -5.37 -6.55 -9.05
C VAL A 52 -4.96 -6.89 -7.61
N LEU A 53 -3.71 -7.28 -7.41
CA LEU A 53 -3.20 -7.52 -6.05
C LEU A 53 -3.12 -6.22 -5.26
N ASN A 54 -3.51 -6.28 -3.99
CA ASN A 54 -3.45 -5.13 -3.08
C ASN A 54 -2.09 -4.44 -3.07
N PRO A 55 -0.94 -5.15 -2.88
CA PRO A 55 0.35 -4.48 -2.82
C PRO A 55 0.73 -3.81 -4.13
N LEU A 56 0.29 -4.32 -5.28
CA LEU A 56 0.51 -3.66 -6.57
C LEU A 56 -0.36 -2.41 -6.71
N ALA A 57 -1.64 -2.52 -6.36
CA ALA A 57 -2.55 -1.37 -6.38
C ALA A 57 -2.05 -0.27 -5.43
N ALA A 58 -1.76 -0.58 -4.17
CA ALA A 58 -1.24 0.38 -3.19
C ALA A 58 0.05 1.06 -3.68
N SER A 59 0.93 0.29 -4.33
CA SER A 59 2.19 0.80 -4.88
C SER A 59 1.97 1.83 -5.99
N GLU A 60 0.92 1.69 -6.82
CA GLU A 60 0.61 2.69 -7.86
C GLU A 60 0.32 4.08 -7.27
N ALA A 61 -0.31 4.13 -6.10
CA ALA A 61 -0.61 5.38 -5.42
C ALA A 61 0.52 5.87 -4.51
N ALA A 62 1.32 4.96 -3.94
CA ALA A 62 2.25 5.27 -2.86
C ALA A 62 3.70 5.50 -3.30
N LEU A 63 4.17 4.82 -4.36
CA LEU A 63 5.56 4.86 -4.81
C LEU A 63 5.81 5.90 -5.89
N THR A 64 7.04 6.43 -5.91
CA THR A 64 7.57 7.19 -7.05
C THR A 64 8.26 6.25 -8.04
N ASP A 65 8.39 6.68 -9.31
CA ASP A 65 9.15 5.95 -10.33
C ASP A 65 10.62 5.76 -9.90
N THR A 66 11.23 6.79 -9.29
CA THR A 66 12.61 6.73 -8.81
C THR A 66 12.79 5.66 -7.73
N GLU A 67 11.86 5.52 -6.79
CA GLU A 67 11.93 4.48 -5.76
C GLU A 67 11.82 3.09 -6.38
N ARG A 68 10.91 2.91 -7.33
CA ARG A 68 10.74 1.64 -8.06
C ARG A 68 12.01 1.26 -8.84
N ASP A 69 12.65 2.26 -9.45
CA ASP A 69 13.87 2.05 -10.24
C ASP A 69 15.07 1.72 -9.36
N LEU A 70 15.20 2.38 -8.20
CA LEU A 70 16.31 2.19 -7.28
C LEU A 70 16.24 0.89 -6.46
N GLY A 71 15.06 0.37 -6.21
CA GLY A 71 14.82 -0.77 -5.33
C GLY A 71 14.15 -0.33 -4.02
N VAL A 72 12.90 -0.79 -3.81
CA VAL A 72 12.03 -0.41 -2.69
C VAL A 72 11.10 -1.55 -2.29
N VAL A 73 10.78 -1.61 -1.01
CA VAL A 73 9.68 -2.40 -0.48
C VAL A 73 8.45 -1.52 -0.32
N ALA A 74 7.35 -1.84 -0.98
CA ALA A 74 6.03 -1.33 -0.64
C ALA A 74 5.39 -2.25 0.39
N CYS A 75 4.92 -1.68 1.50
CA CYS A 75 4.32 -2.41 2.60
C CYS A 75 3.00 -1.74 2.98
N ASP A 76 1.88 -2.38 2.63
CA ASP A 76 0.53 -1.94 2.98
C ASP A 76 0.09 -2.67 4.26
N VAL A 77 0.12 -1.97 5.39
CA VAL A 77 -0.27 -2.51 6.69
C VAL A 77 -1.74 -2.20 6.93
N GLY A 78 -2.58 -3.16 6.54
CA GLY A 78 -4.03 -3.11 6.72
C GLY A 78 -4.48 -3.52 8.12
N GLY A 79 -5.78 -3.77 8.27
CA GLY A 79 -6.36 -4.29 9.52
C GLY A 79 -6.02 -5.77 9.75
N GLY A 80 -6.22 -6.63 8.75
CA GLY A 80 -6.04 -8.08 8.86
C GLY A 80 -4.73 -8.61 8.32
N THR A 81 -4.15 -7.95 7.31
CA THR A 81 -2.96 -8.38 6.59
C THR A 81 -1.96 -7.25 6.44
N THR A 82 -0.72 -7.63 6.21
CA THR A 82 0.35 -6.76 5.73
C THR A 82 0.78 -7.27 4.37
N ASP A 83 0.50 -6.49 3.35
CA ASP A 83 0.74 -6.83 1.95
C ASP A 83 2.06 -6.21 1.50
N VAL A 84 2.95 -7.02 0.91
CA VAL A 84 4.33 -6.65 0.58
C VAL A 84 4.58 -6.82 -0.91
N ALA A 85 5.23 -5.83 -1.53
CA ALA A 85 5.80 -5.95 -2.88
C ALA A 85 7.20 -5.34 -2.91
N ILE A 86 8.14 -6.04 -3.55
CA ILE A 86 9.51 -5.57 -3.77
C ILE A 86 9.65 -5.18 -5.23
N PHE A 87 10.09 -3.94 -5.46
CA PHE A 87 10.36 -3.40 -6.78
C PHE A 87 11.85 -3.15 -6.95
N ILE A 88 12.40 -3.55 -8.08
CA ILE A 88 13.80 -3.32 -8.50
C ILE A 88 13.78 -3.02 -9.99
N GLU A 89 14.48 -1.98 -10.43
CA GLU A 89 14.54 -1.55 -11.84
C GLU A 89 13.15 -1.31 -12.46
N GLY A 90 12.21 -0.84 -11.64
CA GLY A 90 10.83 -0.55 -12.05
C GLY A 90 9.93 -1.78 -12.19
N ASN A 91 10.42 -2.99 -11.93
CA ASN A 91 9.68 -4.24 -12.04
C ASN A 91 9.38 -4.82 -10.65
N VAL A 92 8.31 -5.59 -10.57
CA VAL A 92 7.95 -6.36 -9.37
C VAL A 92 8.76 -7.66 -9.35
N TRP A 93 9.57 -7.84 -8.32
CA TRP A 93 10.42 -9.03 -8.18
C TRP A 93 9.89 -10.01 -7.13
N HIS A 94 9.18 -9.51 -6.13
CA HIS A 94 8.62 -10.36 -5.07
C HIS A 94 7.31 -9.77 -4.56
N THR A 95 6.37 -10.65 -4.18
CA THR A 95 5.14 -10.26 -3.49
C THR A 95 4.83 -11.28 -2.39
N ALA A 96 4.35 -10.78 -1.26
CA ALA A 96 3.92 -11.61 -0.15
C ALA A 96 2.73 -10.99 0.59
N VAL A 97 2.00 -11.84 1.30
CA VAL A 97 0.93 -11.44 2.21
C VAL A 97 1.22 -12.04 3.57
N LEU A 98 1.45 -11.19 4.55
CA LEU A 98 1.64 -11.60 5.94
C LEU A 98 0.28 -11.54 6.64
N PRO A 99 -0.18 -12.62 7.32
CA PRO A 99 -1.50 -12.68 7.95
C PRO A 99 -1.51 -11.97 9.30
N VAL A 100 -1.01 -10.73 9.34
CA VAL A 100 -0.92 -9.89 10.53
C VAL A 100 -1.16 -8.43 10.15
N GLY A 101 -1.81 -7.66 11.02
CA GLY A 101 -2.10 -6.24 10.78
C GLY A 101 -2.70 -5.57 12.03
N GLY A 102 -3.28 -4.40 11.87
CA GLY A 102 -3.78 -3.55 12.94
C GLY A 102 -4.80 -4.17 13.87
N ASN A 103 -5.62 -5.10 13.37
CA ASN A 103 -6.61 -5.81 14.20
C ASN A 103 -5.95 -6.75 15.23
N HIS A 104 -4.73 -7.22 14.97
CA HIS A 104 -3.96 -8.01 15.94
C HIS A 104 -3.49 -7.12 17.08
N ILE A 105 -3.05 -5.89 16.79
CA ILE A 105 -2.75 -4.88 17.81
C ILE A 105 -4.00 -4.61 18.66
N THR A 106 -5.16 -4.40 18.02
CA THR A 106 -6.44 -4.18 18.72
C THR A 106 -6.81 -5.35 19.61
N ALA A 107 -6.62 -6.58 19.13
CA ALA A 107 -6.89 -7.78 19.91
C ALA A 107 -5.97 -7.89 21.15
N ASP A 108 -4.70 -7.56 21.01
CA ASP A 108 -3.76 -7.54 22.13
C ASP A 108 -4.10 -6.47 23.15
N VAL A 109 -4.49 -5.28 22.71
CA VAL A 109 -5.00 -4.20 23.58
C VAL A 109 -6.27 -4.65 24.30
N ALA A 110 -7.22 -5.27 23.60
CA ALA A 110 -8.45 -5.79 24.19
C ALA A 110 -8.17 -6.84 25.26
N HIS A 111 -7.19 -7.72 25.03
CA HIS A 111 -6.76 -8.76 25.98
C HIS A 111 -6.04 -8.16 27.18
N GLY A 112 -5.03 -7.31 26.94
CA GLY A 112 -4.20 -6.71 27.97
C GLY A 112 -4.99 -5.83 28.93
N MET A 113 -5.90 -5.02 28.39
CA MET A 113 -6.75 -4.10 29.19
C MET A 113 -8.09 -4.70 29.61
N ARG A 114 -8.42 -5.91 29.12
CA ARG A 114 -9.69 -6.61 29.40
C ARG A 114 -10.92 -5.78 29.00
N VAL A 115 -10.86 -5.12 27.85
CA VAL A 115 -11.94 -4.28 27.32
C VAL A 115 -12.57 -4.90 26.06
N PRO A 116 -13.79 -4.50 25.68
CA PRO A 116 -14.36 -4.88 24.39
C PRO A 116 -13.47 -4.45 23.22
N VAL A 117 -13.45 -5.26 22.15
CA VAL A 117 -12.62 -4.99 20.95
C VAL A 117 -12.89 -3.60 20.36
N ALA A 118 -14.15 -3.15 20.36
CA ALA A 118 -14.50 -1.81 19.88
C ALA A 118 -13.85 -0.70 20.73
N ALA A 119 -13.88 -0.82 22.05
CA ALA A 119 -13.23 0.12 22.94
C ALA A 119 -11.68 0.06 22.81
N ALA A 120 -11.12 -1.13 22.60
CA ALA A 120 -9.70 -1.28 22.35
C ALA A 120 -9.25 -0.59 21.05
N GLU A 121 -10.09 -0.64 19.99
CA GLU A 121 -9.82 0.08 18.73
C GLU A 121 -9.86 1.59 18.93
N GLU A 122 -10.86 2.12 19.63
CA GLU A 122 -10.95 3.55 19.97
C GLU A 122 -9.72 4.00 20.76
N VAL A 123 -9.35 3.28 21.81
CA VAL A 123 -8.18 3.57 22.65
C VAL A 123 -6.88 3.51 21.86
N LYS A 124 -6.72 2.52 20.97
CA LYS A 124 -5.57 2.42 20.08
C LYS A 124 -5.45 3.62 19.17
N ILE A 125 -6.56 4.09 18.59
CA ILE A 125 -6.58 5.24 17.67
C ILE A 125 -6.30 6.54 18.42
N GLU A 126 -6.92 6.75 19.58
CA GLU A 126 -6.84 8.03 20.32
C GLU A 126 -5.57 8.18 21.14
N HIS A 127 -5.09 7.11 21.77
CA HIS A 127 -4.01 7.15 22.75
C HIS A 127 -2.80 6.28 22.40
N GLY A 128 -2.92 5.45 21.33
CA GLY A 128 -1.89 4.49 20.95
C GLY A 128 -0.59 5.12 20.47
N HIS A 129 0.53 4.48 20.80
CA HIS A 129 1.85 4.81 20.32
C HIS A 129 2.69 3.52 20.18
N ALA A 130 3.45 3.41 19.10
CA ALA A 130 4.25 2.21 18.82
C ALA A 130 5.67 2.25 19.44
N CYS A 131 6.06 3.36 20.06
CA CYS A 131 7.35 3.50 20.75
C CYS A 131 7.09 3.93 22.20
N THR A 132 7.31 3.05 23.15
CA THR A 132 7.10 3.30 24.60
C THR A 132 7.98 4.45 25.10
N GLN A 133 9.21 4.58 24.56
CA GLN A 133 10.16 5.61 24.95
C GLN A 133 9.73 7.04 24.61
N GLU A 134 8.80 7.21 23.67
CA GLU A 134 8.26 8.51 23.25
C GLU A 134 6.98 8.91 24.02
N VAL A 135 6.52 8.06 24.93
CA VAL A 135 5.29 8.29 25.72
C VAL A 135 5.63 8.77 27.11
N ASP A 136 4.98 9.86 27.56
CA ASP A 136 5.09 10.30 28.97
C ASP A 136 4.37 9.30 29.87
N GLY A 137 5.12 8.68 30.79
CA GLY A 137 4.60 7.70 31.73
C GLY A 137 3.56 8.25 32.72
N SER A 138 3.42 9.57 32.83
CA SER A 138 2.42 10.24 33.67
C SER A 138 1.07 10.41 32.96
N GLU A 139 1.00 10.24 31.64
CA GLU A 139 -0.25 10.34 30.88
C GLU A 139 -1.15 9.15 31.16
N VAL A 140 -2.40 9.43 31.49
CA VAL A 140 -3.43 8.43 31.77
C VAL A 140 -4.68 8.71 30.94
N PHE A 141 -5.39 7.66 30.61
CA PHE A 141 -6.71 7.73 29.96
C PHE A 141 -7.69 6.78 30.69
N ARG A 142 -8.98 6.87 30.37
CA ARG A 142 -10.01 6.11 31.06
C ARG A 142 -10.61 5.03 30.18
N VAL A 143 -10.68 3.82 30.70
CA VAL A 143 -11.33 2.66 30.05
C VAL A 143 -12.28 1.99 31.02
N CYS A 144 -13.27 1.27 30.49
CA CYS A 144 -14.20 0.47 31.29
C CYS A 144 -13.95 -1.02 30.99
N PRO A 145 -13.14 -1.72 31.83
CA PRO A 145 -12.88 -3.15 31.65
C PRO A 145 -14.13 -3.99 31.95
N PHE A 146 -14.13 -5.23 31.45
CA PHE A 146 -15.20 -6.17 31.74
C PHE A 146 -15.31 -6.40 33.27
N GLY A 147 -16.57 -6.40 33.76
CA GLY A 147 -16.88 -6.59 35.17
C GLY A 147 -16.71 -5.35 36.06
N HIS A 148 -16.35 -4.21 35.50
CA HIS A 148 -16.32 -2.93 36.20
C HIS A 148 -17.52 -2.08 35.82
N GLU A 149 -18.17 -1.46 36.82
CA GLU A 149 -19.29 -0.50 36.63
C GLU A 149 -18.78 0.89 36.24
N ASN A 150 -17.54 1.22 36.63
CA ASN A 150 -16.92 2.51 36.43
C ASN A 150 -15.64 2.40 35.59
N ALA A 151 -15.35 3.44 34.83
CA ALA A 151 -14.09 3.55 34.12
C ALA A 151 -12.92 3.66 35.12
N ILE A 152 -11.83 2.96 34.81
CA ILE A 152 -10.54 3.04 35.55
C ILE A 152 -9.54 3.84 34.75
N GLU A 153 -8.55 4.42 35.43
CA GLU A 153 -7.41 5.08 34.80
C GLU A 153 -6.33 4.06 34.48
N VAL A 154 -5.82 4.12 33.25
CA VAL A 154 -4.75 3.27 32.74
C VAL A 154 -3.65 4.14 32.19
N SER A 155 -2.39 3.76 32.38
CA SER A 155 -1.24 4.48 31.85
C SER A 155 -1.14 4.33 30.32
N ARG A 156 -0.89 5.44 29.64
CA ARG A 156 -0.60 5.45 28.21
C ARG A 156 0.67 4.66 27.87
N ALA A 157 1.65 4.62 28.79
CA ALA A 157 2.86 3.82 28.63
C ALA A 157 2.56 2.31 28.63
N GLU A 158 1.58 1.85 29.44
CA GLU A 158 1.14 0.45 29.42
C GLU A 158 0.50 0.08 28.08
N LEU A 159 -0.37 0.94 27.55
CA LEU A 159 -0.94 0.79 26.21
C LEU A 159 0.16 0.72 25.15
N ALA A 160 1.12 1.65 25.19
CA ALA A 160 2.23 1.70 24.25
C ALA A 160 3.06 0.42 24.29
N THR A 161 3.31 -0.14 25.47
CA THR A 161 4.06 -1.40 25.61
C THR A 161 3.37 -2.58 24.88
N ILE A 162 2.04 -2.66 25.00
CA ILE A 162 1.27 -3.71 24.31
C ILE A 162 1.35 -3.50 22.79
N ILE A 163 1.19 -2.26 22.32
CA ILE A 163 1.21 -1.92 20.89
C ILE A 163 2.60 -2.15 20.29
N GLU A 164 3.66 -1.70 20.97
CA GLU A 164 5.05 -1.83 20.53
C GLU A 164 5.42 -3.29 20.30
N ALA A 165 5.11 -4.19 21.25
CA ALA A 165 5.40 -5.60 21.13
C ALA A 165 4.79 -6.25 19.87
N ARG A 166 3.54 -5.91 19.53
CA ARG A 166 2.91 -6.43 18.30
C ARG A 166 3.45 -5.75 17.05
N ALA A 167 3.75 -4.47 17.10
CA ALA A 167 4.32 -3.74 15.98
C ALA A 167 5.74 -4.26 15.65
N GLU A 168 6.56 -4.58 16.66
CA GLU A 168 7.86 -5.24 16.48
C GLU A 168 7.70 -6.59 15.77
N GLU A 169 6.74 -7.42 16.17
CA GLU A 169 6.48 -8.70 15.51
C GLU A 169 6.09 -8.52 14.04
N ILE A 170 5.29 -7.50 13.70
CA ILE A 170 4.95 -7.19 12.31
C ILE A 170 6.23 -6.87 11.51
N PHE A 171 7.13 -6.06 12.06
CA PHE A 171 8.37 -5.70 11.38
C PHE A 171 9.39 -6.83 11.33
N ASP A 172 9.43 -7.69 12.34
CA ASP A 172 10.25 -8.90 12.31
C ASP A 172 9.80 -9.87 11.21
N LEU A 173 8.49 -10.07 11.06
CA LEU A 173 7.94 -10.88 9.97
C LEU A 173 8.23 -10.25 8.59
N LEU A 174 8.12 -8.93 8.48
CA LEU A 174 8.47 -8.21 7.26
C LEU A 174 9.95 -8.36 6.93
N LEU A 175 10.84 -8.21 7.93
CA LEU A 175 12.28 -8.38 7.74
C LEU A 175 12.65 -9.81 7.32
N GLN A 176 12.01 -10.81 7.92
CA GLN A 176 12.17 -12.21 7.52
C GLN A 176 11.75 -12.43 6.07
N GLU A 177 10.63 -11.83 5.65
CA GLU A 177 10.13 -11.94 4.28
C GLU A 177 11.06 -11.24 3.28
N ILE A 178 11.58 -10.06 3.61
CA ILE A 178 12.58 -9.36 2.79
C ILE A 178 13.84 -10.23 2.62
N LYS A 179 14.36 -10.80 3.70
CA LYS A 179 15.52 -11.70 3.64
C LYS A 179 15.24 -12.98 2.84
N ARG A 180 14.03 -13.55 3.01
CA ARG A 180 13.60 -14.75 2.27
C ARG A 180 13.50 -14.51 0.77
N SER A 181 13.17 -13.30 0.36
CA SER A 181 13.12 -12.92 -1.04
C SER A 181 14.50 -12.97 -1.72
N GLY A 182 15.58 -12.79 -0.96
CA GLY A 182 16.97 -12.73 -1.48
C GLY A 182 17.33 -11.35 -2.04
N TYR A 183 16.49 -10.33 -1.90
CA TYR A 183 16.68 -8.98 -2.46
C TYR A 183 17.03 -7.92 -1.39
N ASP A 184 17.31 -8.32 -0.16
CA ASP A 184 17.60 -7.45 0.98
C ASP A 184 18.77 -6.47 0.74
N GLY A 185 19.77 -6.85 -0.06
CA GLY A 185 20.90 -5.99 -0.46
C GLY A 185 20.60 -5.01 -1.61
N LEU A 186 19.41 -5.04 -2.21
CA LEU A 186 19.05 -4.28 -3.42
C LEU A 186 17.94 -3.23 -3.18
N LEU A 187 17.83 -2.72 -1.95
CA LEU A 187 16.75 -1.85 -1.50
C LEU A 187 17.24 -0.48 -0.99
N PRO A 188 18.01 0.28 -1.78
CA PRO A 188 18.53 1.57 -1.34
C PRO A 188 17.43 2.61 -1.06
N ALA A 189 16.25 2.51 -1.67
CA ALA A 189 15.11 3.37 -1.37
C ALA A 189 14.34 2.92 -0.11
N GLY A 190 14.72 1.77 0.49
CA GLY A 190 14.18 1.31 1.77
C GLY A 190 12.76 0.81 1.69
N VAL A 191 11.94 1.18 2.68
CA VAL A 191 10.57 0.72 2.86
C VAL A 191 9.60 1.89 2.82
N VAL A 192 8.54 1.74 2.04
CA VAL A 192 7.41 2.67 1.99
C VAL A 192 6.22 2.00 2.66
N LEU A 193 5.84 2.52 3.81
CA LEU A 193 4.67 2.08 4.55
C LEU A 193 3.42 2.81 4.06
N THR A 194 2.34 2.08 3.91
CA THR A 194 1.00 2.61 3.65
C THR A 194 -0.04 1.76 4.39
N GLY A 195 -1.34 2.00 4.17
CA GLY A 195 -2.40 1.33 4.90
C GLY A 195 -2.78 2.03 6.20
N GLY A 196 -3.93 1.67 6.74
CA GLY A 196 -4.51 2.34 7.90
C GLY A 196 -3.64 2.27 9.16
N THR A 197 -2.96 1.15 9.37
CA THR A 197 -2.09 0.93 10.53
C THR A 197 -0.81 1.77 10.48
N ALA A 198 -0.35 2.16 9.30
CA ALA A 198 0.81 3.03 9.14
C ALA A 198 0.62 4.44 9.74
N GLN A 199 -0.63 4.82 10.06
CA GLN A 199 -0.95 6.10 10.72
C GLN A 199 -0.74 6.08 12.23
N LEU A 200 -0.49 4.91 12.83
CA LEU A 200 -0.25 4.80 14.26
C LEU A 200 1.00 5.60 14.65
N ALA A 201 0.87 6.41 15.69
CA ALA A 201 1.98 7.23 16.18
C ALA A 201 3.19 6.34 16.57
N GLY A 202 4.40 6.75 16.21
CA GLY A 202 5.62 5.99 16.46
C GLY A 202 5.88 4.81 15.52
N PHE A 203 4.91 4.39 14.71
CA PHE A 203 5.01 3.19 13.87
C PHE A 203 6.16 3.26 12.85
N ARG A 204 6.35 4.42 12.20
CA ARG A 204 7.47 4.66 11.28
C ARG A 204 8.83 4.62 11.98
N GLN A 205 8.93 5.20 13.18
CA GLN A 205 10.16 5.24 13.98
C GLN A 205 10.57 3.83 14.36
N LEU A 206 9.62 3.04 14.88
CA LEU A 206 9.84 1.64 15.23
C LEU A 206 10.26 0.82 13.99
N ALA A 207 9.58 0.98 12.86
CA ALA A 207 9.94 0.33 11.60
C ALA A 207 11.39 0.62 11.19
N THR A 208 11.82 1.89 11.28
CA THR A 208 13.19 2.28 10.93
C THR A 208 14.21 1.59 11.83
N GLY A 209 13.93 1.49 13.12
CA GLY A 209 14.80 0.80 14.08
C GLY A 209 14.87 -0.70 13.85
N SER A 210 13.72 -1.35 13.66
CA SER A 210 13.61 -2.81 13.50
C SER A 210 14.18 -3.31 12.16
N LEU A 211 13.92 -2.56 11.08
CA LEU A 211 14.32 -2.99 9.72
C LEU A 211 15.75 -2.58 9.37
N GLY A 212 16.31 -1.54 10.02
CA GLY A 212 17.61 -1.00 9.66
C GLY A 212 17.67 -0.37 8.26
N LEU A 213 16.53 -0.03 7.68
CA LEU A 213 16.35 0.56 6.35
C LEU A 213 15.69 1.94 6.49
N PRO A 214 15.88 2.85 5.51
CA PRO A 214 15.09 4.07 5.44
C PRO A 214 13.59 3.75 5.35
N VAL A 215 12.77 4.39 6.18
CA VAL A 215 11.32 4.17 6.19
C VAL A 215 10.58 5.49 6.05
N ARG A 216 9.61 5.55 5.14
CA ARG A 216 8.65 6.64 5.06
C ARG A 216 7.21 6.09 5.04
N VAL A 217 6.29 6.88 5.53
CA VAL A 217 4.85 6.66 5.32
C VAL A 217 4.42 7.40 4.06
N SER A 218 3.60 6.78 3.25
CA SER A 218 3.07 7.38 2.03
C SER A 218 1.56 7.45 2.05
N GLU A 219 1.08 8.58 1.59
CA GLU A 219 -0.31 8.83 1.23
C GLU A 219 -0.49 8.69 -0.28
N PRO A 220 -1.73 8.49 -0.76
CA PRO A 220 -2.02 8.48 -2.19
C PRO A 220 -1.60 9.78 -2.88
N ARG A 221 -1.01 9.66 -4.07
CA ARG A 221 -0.49 10.79 -4.85
C ARG A 221 -1.31 11.03 -6.10
N ASP A 222 -1.04 12.15 -6.76
CA ASP A 222 -1.56 12.51 -8.08
C ASP A 222 -3.10 12.51 -8.18
N MET A 223 -3.76 12.77 -7.04
CA MET A 223 -5.20 12.92 -6.97
C MET A 223 -5.63 14.36 -7.26
N ARG A 224 -6.81 14.50 -7.89
CA ARG A 224 -7.46 15.79 -8.11
C ARG A 224 -8.95 15.67 -7.81
N GLY A 225 -9.56 16.72 -7.26
CA GLY A 225 -10.98 16.75 -6.95
C GLY A 225 -11.25 16.61 -5.45
N LEU A 226 -12.03 15.63 -5.00
CA LEU A 226 -12.38 15.39 -3.60
C LEU A 226 -11.23 14.79 -2.77
N VAL A 227 -10.05 15.41 -2.85
CA VAL A 227 -8.80 14.89 -2.30
C VAL A 227 -8.85 14.77 -0.77
N ASP A 228 -9.48 15.74 -0.08
CA ASP A 228 -9.49 15.82 1.38
C ASP A 228 -10.10 14.60 2.08
N GLN A 229 -10.98 13.88 1.39
CA GLN A 229 -11.67 12.71 1.95
C GLN A 229 -10.88 11.38 1.80
N VAL A 230 -9.89 11.33 0.92
CA VAL A 230 -9.19 10.10 0.53
C VAL A 230 -7.65 10.24 0.58
N GLN A 231 -7.14 11.24 1.31
CA GLN A 231 -5.70 11.54 1.41
C GLN A 231 -4.92 10.55 2.29
N GLY A 232 -5.55 9.94 3.28
CA GLY A 232 -4.81 9.11 4.25
C GLY A 232 -4.23 7.83 3.64
N PRO A 233 -3.18 7.26 4.25
CA PRO A 233 -2.54 6.01 3.82
C PRO A 233 -3.52 4.84 3.66
N ALA A 234 -4.62 4.82 4.43
CA ALA A 234 -5.68 3.81 4.36
C ALA A 234 -6.36 3.72 2.97
N PHE A 235 -6.27 4.76 2.17
CA PHE A 235 -6.91 4.82 0.85
C PHE A 235 -5.97 4.45 -0.31
N SER A 236 -4.70 4.11 -0.04
CA SER A 236 -3.70 3.86 -1.10
C SER A 236 -4.12 2.75 -2.06
N THR A 237 -4.68 1.65 -1.56
CA THR A 237 -5.14 0.55 -2.41
C THR A 237 -6.30 0.97 -3.31
N VAL A 238 -7.30 1.70 -2.78
CA VAL A 238 -8.47 2.15 -3.57
C VAL A 238 -8.05 3.17 -4.63
N VAL A 239 -7.23 4.15 -4.28
CA VAL A 239 -6.70 5.14 -5.23
C VAL A 239 -5.80 4.47 -6.26
N GLY A 240 -4.98 3.51 -5.84
CA GLY A 240 -4.12 2.74 -6.73
C GLY A 240 -4.89 1.90 -7.74
N LEU A 241 -6.04 1.33 -7.36
CA LEU A 241 -6.95 0.66 -8.30
C LEU A 241 -7.47 1.61 -9.37
N LEU A 242 -7.81 2.85 -9.00
CA LEU A 242 -8.22 3.87 -9.98
C LEU A 242 -7.07 4.24 -10.93
N HIS A 243 -5.85 4.43 -10.40
CA HIS A 243 -4.66 4.67 -11.25
C HIS A 243 -4.39 3.50 -12.20
N TRP A 244 -4.52 2.27 -11.70
CA TRP A 244 -4.38 1.05 -12.50
C TRP A 244 -5.38 1.02 -13.65
N ALA A 245 -6.67 1.24 -13.38
CA ALA A 245 -7.72 1.25 -14.40
C ALA A 245 -7.51 2.34 -15.47
N VAL A 246 -7.08 3.53 -15.06
CA VAL A 246 -6.73 4.62 -16.00
C VAL A 246 -5.56 4.22 -16.87
N ARG A 247 -4.51 3.64 -16.29
CA ARG A 247 -3.32 3.18 -17.03
C ARG A 247 -3.67 2.12 -18.08
N GLU A 248 -4.41 1.10 -17.68
CA GLU A 248 -4.86 0.03 -18.59
C GLU A 248 -5.71 0.58 -19.75
N THR A 249 -6.62 1.51 -19.46
CA THR A 249 -7.46 2.15 -20.48
C THR A 249 -6.60 2.95 -21.46
N MET A 250 -5.57 3.66 -21.00
CA MET A 250 -4.64 4.42 -21.85
C MET A 250 -3.80 3.48 -22.73
N LEU A 251 -3.32 2.37 -22.19
CA LEU A 251 -2.59 1.37 -22.96
C LEU A 251 -3.47 0.73 -24.05
N ALA A 252 -4.71 0.39 -23.73
CA ALA A 252 -5.66 -0.19 -24.66
C ALA A 252 -6.06 0.78 -25.80
N THR A 253 -6.11 2.09 -25.51
CA THR A 253 -6.48 3.14 -26.50
C THR A 253 -5.29 3.70 -27.26
N GLY A 254 -4.06 3.27 -26.98
CA GLY A 254 -2.83 3.79 -27.61
C GLY A 254 -2.53 5.24 -27.24
N THR A 255 -3.11 5.77 -26.18
CA THR A 255 -2.89 7.15 -25.72
C THR A 255 -1.56 7.20 -24.93
N PRO A 256 -0.57 8.04 -25.35
CA PRO A 256 0.71 8.07 -24.65
C PRO A 256 0.59 8.62 -23.22
N LEU A 257 1.25 7.96 -22.27
CA LEU A 257 1.35 8.34 -20.84
C LEU A 257 2.13 9.66 -20.59
N ASN A 258 2.45 10.44 -21.62
CA ASN A 258 3.34 11.59 -21.53
C ASN A 258 2.61 12.82 -20.97
N GLY A 259 2.59 12.98 -19.67
CA GLY A 259 2.09 14.12 -18.90
C GLY A 259 3.14 14.80 -18.03
N ARG A 260 4.43 14.85 -18.42
CA ARG A 260 5.42 15.74 -17.80
C ARG A 260 5.81 16.84 -18.76
N ASN A 261 5.19 18.02 -18.59
CA ASN A 261 5.66 19.28 -19.12
C ASN A 261 6.92 19.74 -18.34
N GLY A 262 8.06 19.61 -18.97
CA GLY A 262 9.22 20.47 -18.77
C GLY A 262 9.29 21.45 -19.93
N GLY A 263 9.15 22.72 -19.64
CA GLY A 263 9.06 23.95 -20.33
C GLY A 263 9.58 24.15 -21.77
N ASN A 264 8.92 25.12 -22.40
CA ASN A 264 9.33 26.05 -23.46
C ASN A 264 9.65 25.54 -24.87
N GLY A 265 8.85 26.02 -25.80
CA GLY A 265 9.26 26.22 -27.20
C GLY A 265 8.15 26.16 -28.22
N LEU A 266 7.53 27.28 -28.48
CA LEU A 266 7.01 27.86 -29.73
C LEU A 266 6.70 26.99 -30.99
N HIS A 267 5.46 27.17 -31.45
CA HIS A 267 4.92 27.18 -32.84
C HIS A 267 4.52 25.88 -33.52
N GLY A 268 3.24 25.90 -33.94
CA GLY A 268 2.77 25.21 -35.15
C GLY A 268 1.41 24.51 -35.02
N SER A 269 0.38 25.24 -35.48
CA SER A 269 -1.01 24.84 -35.71
C SER A 269 -1.21 23.44 -36.29
N ASN A 270 -2.12 22.62 -35.77
CA ASN A 270 -3.36 22.17 -36.42
C ASN A 270 -4.17 21.28 -35.49
N GLY A 271 -5.47 21.59 -35.38
CA GLY A 271 -6.38 21.00 -34.42
C GLY A 271 -6.75 19.56 -34.72
N SER A 272 -6.54 18.77 -33.73
CA SER A 272 -7.40 17.68 -33.29
C SER A 272 -7.33 17.66 -31.77
N SER A 273 -8.38 18.10 -31.13
CA SER A 273 -8.52 18.11 -29.67
C SER A 273 -8.44 16.67 -29.15
N ARG A 274 -7.25 16.29 -28.65
CA ARG A 274 -7.04 15.04 -27.92
C ARG A 274 -7.82 15.15 -26.59
N PRO A 275 -8.62 14.15 -26.21
CA PRO A 275 -9.30 14.18 -24.93
C PRO A 275 -8.25 14.23 -23.82
N GLY A 276 -8.30 15.24 -22.97
CA GLY A 276 -7.45 15.33 -21.78
C GLY A 276 -7.76 14.17 -20.84
N MET A 277 -6.83 13.84 -19.95
CA MET A 277 -6.95 12.77 -18.92
C MET A 277 -8.32 12.78 -18.21
N TRP A 278 -8.91 13.95 -18.01
CA TRP A 278 -10.26 14.13 -17.42
C TRP A 278 -11.40 13.67 -18.32
N ALA A 279 -11.24 13.68 -19.63
CA ALA A 279 -12.24 13.13 -20.55
C ALA A 279 -12.22 11.60 -20.50
N VAL A 280 -11.04 10.99 -20.33
CA VAL A 280 -10.87 9.54 -20.17
C VAL A 280 -11.44 9.08 -18.82
N ILE A 281 -11.14 9.80 -17.73
CA ILE A 281 -11.72 9.54 -16.40
C ILE A 281 -13.24 9.70 -16.43
N GLY A 282 -13.75 10.75 -17.10
CA GLY A 282 -15.19 10.97 -17.27
C GLY A 282 -15.88 9.87 -18.06
N ASP A 283 -15.20 9.25 -19.02
CA ASP A 283 -15.74 8.14 -19.82
C ASP A 283 -15.72 6.81 -19.03
N VAL A 284 -14.70 6.59 -18.21
CA VAL A 284 -14.66 5.46 -17.26
C VAL A 284 -15.79 5.58 -16.23
N PHE A 285 -15.99 6.79 -15.66
CA PHE A 285 -17.12 7.01 -14.73
C PHE A 285 -18.49 6.88 -15.41
N LYS A 286 -18.65 7.25 -16.67
CA LYS A 286 -19.89 7.05 -17.43
C LYS A 286 -20.19 5.58 -17.71
N ARG A 287 -19.17 4.75 -17.84
CA ARG A 287 -19.31 3.29 -18.00
C ARG A 287 -19.57 2.57 -16.68
N LEU A 288 -19.22 3.19 -15.54
CA LEU A 288 -19.43 2.67 -14.19
C LEU A 288 -20.72 3.20 -13.55
N ALA A 289 -21.38 4.20 -14.15
CA ALA A 289 -22.69 4.67 -13.69
C ALA A 289 -23.79 3.75 -14.25
N PRO A 290 -24.76 3.33 -13.40
CA PRO A 290 -25.87 2.45 -13.80
C PRO A 290 -26.80 3.11 -14.81
#